data_3ee9436668c27ed60a297e23f0e348bf
#
_entry.id   3ee9436668c27ed60a297e23f0e348bf
#
_cell.length_a   1.000
_cell.length_b   1.000
_cell.length_c   1.000
_cell.angle_alpha   90.00
_cell.angle_beta   90.00
_cell.angle_gamma   90.00
#
_symmetry.space_group_name_H-M   'P 1'
#
loop_
_entity.id
_entity.type
_entity.pdbx_description
1 polymer ?
#
loop_
_entity_poly.entity_id
_entity_poly.type
_entity_poly.pdbx_seq_one_letter_code
_entity_poly.pdbx_strand_id
1 'polypeptide(L)'
;MGRVVFDTATSIDGFIADEHGSLDWLFAVDGGEHPDEGLFPTGATVLVEGSTTYEWLLREKEVLEHPERWQEFHGDRPTFVFSSRDLPVPDGADVRVVRGPVADVLPQVRAAAGDGDVWVVGGGDLAAQFLEAGALDEVALSVAPVSLGAGAALLPRRITSERLRLVSATAFGQFARLVYAVVPTEVYVPPP
;
A
#
# COMPACT_ATOMS: atom_id res chain seq x y z
N MET A 1 -0.88 19.10 5.62
CA MET A 1 -0.04 17.98 5.10
C MET A 1 -0.86 16.70 5.24
N GLY A 2 -1.09 16.00 4.14
CA GLY A 2 -1.87 14.77 4.12
C GLY A 2 -1.20 13.60 4.86
N ARG A 3 -1.98 12.56 5.14
CA ARG A 3 -1.53 11.34 5.80
C ARG A 3 -0.80 10.43 4.81
N VAL A 4 0.05 9.55 5.32
CA VAL A 4 0.55 8.37 4.59
C VAL A 4 -0.21 7.15 5.09
N VAL A 5 -0.95 6.52 4.20
CA VAL A 5 -1.85 5.41 4.50
C VAL A 5 -1.35 4.16 3.78
N PHE A 6 -1.10 3.09 4.51
CA PHE A 6 -0.94 1.76 3.94
C PHE A 6 -2.31 1.08 3.93
N ASP A 7 -2.90 0.96 2.76
CA ASP A 7 -4.21 0.35 2.57
C ASP A 7 -4.10 -0.84 1.63
N THR A 8 -4.48 -2.02 2.10
CA THR A 8 -4.32 -3.28 1.36
C THR A 8 -5.29 -4.36 1.82
N ALA A 9 -5.51 -5.35 0.96
CA ALA A 9 -6.16 -6.60 1.35
C ALA A 9 -5.13 -7.57 1.94
N THR A 10 -5.59 -8.43 2.85
CA THR A 10 -4.75 -9.46 3.48
C THR A 10 -5.55 -10.71 3.80
N SER A 11 -4.88 -11.86 3.86
CA SER A 11 -5.42 -13.09 4.41
C SER A 11 -5.56 -13.01 5.95
N ILE A 12 -6.31 -13.93 6.57
CA ILE A 12 -6.47 -14.01 8.04
C ILE A 12 -5.11 -14.20 8.74
N ASP A 13 -4.19 -14.90 8.10
CA ASP A 13 -2.86 -15.22 8.64
C ASP A 13 -1.78 -14.21 8.21
N GLY A 14 -2.18 -13.05 7.62
CA GLY A 14 -1.33 -11.88 7.46
C GLY A 14 -0.45 -11.90 6.21
N PHE A 15 -0.92 -12.45 5.10
CA PHE A 15 -0.24 -12.38 3.81
C PHE A 15 -1.02 -11.49 2.82
N ILE A 16 -0.31 -10.76 1.98
CA ILE A 16 -0.86 -9.88 0.95
C ILE A 16 -0.77 -10.47 -0.46
N ALA A 17 -0.03 -11.53 -0.64
CA ALA A 17 0.03 -12.36 -1.84
C ALA A 17 0.44 -13.78 -1.43
N ASP A 18 0.11 -14.78 -2.23
CA ASP A 18 0.53 -16.16 -1.99
C ASP A 18 2.04 -16.36 -2.29
N GLU A 19 2.54 -17.60 -2.15
CA GLU A 19 3.96 -17.94 -2.40
C GLU A 19 4.40 -17.76 -3.86
N HIS A 20 3.44 -17.66 -4.79
CA HIS A 20 3.68 -17.41 -6.21
C HIS A 20 3.50 -15.93 -6.59
N GLY A 21 3.14 -15.07 -5.63
CA GLY A 21 2.84 -13.66 -5.85
C GLY A 21 1.47 -13.43 -6.51
N SER A 22 0.56 -14.45 -6.48
CA SER A 22 -0.79 -14.32 -7.02
C SER A 22 -1.75 -13.67 -6.00
N LEU A 23 -2.78 -12.99 -6.54
CA LEU A 23 -3.92 -12.46 -5.81
C LEU A 23 -5.23 -13.18 -6.17
N ASP A 24 -5.20 -14.32 -6.86
CA ASP A 24 -6.37 -15.07 -7.27
C ASP A 24 -7.25 -15.45 -6.06
N TRP A 25 -6.63 -15.73 -4.93
CA TRP A 25 -7.30 -15.99 -3.67
C TRP A 25 -8.20 -14.84 -3.20
N LEU A 26 -7.79 -13.58 -3.51
CA LEU A 26 -8.54 -12.37 -3.15
C LEU A 26 -9.76 -12.19 -4.07
N PHE A 27 -9.55 -12.36 -5.36
CA PHE A 27 -10.61 -12.21 -6.36
C PHE A 27 -11.64 -13.35 -6.30
N ALA A 28 -11.27 -14.51 -5.75
CA ALA A 28 -12.19 -15.62 -5.50
C ALA A 28 -13.17 -15.37 -4.33
N VAL A 29 -12.94 -14.35 -3.50
CA VAL A 29 -13.86 -13.97 -2.42
C VAL A 29 -15.09 -13.28 -3.04
N ASP A 30 -16.28 -13.65 -2.62
CA ASP A 30 -17.53 -13.01 -3.09
C ASP A 30 -17.50 -11.49 -2.82
N GLY A 31 -17.60 -10.69 -3.89
CA GLY A 31 -17.40 -9.24 -3.86
C GLY A 31 -15.95 -8.78 -3.95
N GLY A 32 -14.99 -9.70 -4.04
CA GLY A 32 -13.55 -9.35 -4.15
C GLY A 32 -13.17 -8.77 -5.51
N GLU A 33 -13.92 -9.12 -6.57
CA GLU A 33 -13.66 -8.61 -7.94
C GLU A 33 -13.99 -7.12 -8.11
N HIS A 34 -14.96 -6.63 -7.32
CA HIS A 34 -15.42 -5.24 -7.37
C HIS A 34 -15.50 -4.67 -5.94
N PRO A 35 -14.35 -4.40 -5.31
CA PRO A 35 -14.35 -3.80 -3.97
C PRO A 35 -15.02 -2.42 -4.03
N ASP A 36 -15.81 -2.10 -2.99
CA ASP A 36 -16.43 -0.78 -2.85
C ASP A 36 -15.37 0.32 -2.86
N GLU A 37 -15.56 1.34 -3.69
CA GLU A 37 -14.65 2.48 -3.80
C GLU A 37 -14.42 3.18 -2.45
N GLY A 38 -15.38 3.12 -1.53
CA GLY A 38 -15.26 3.66 -0.18
C GLY A 38 -14.25 2.92 0.71
N LEU A 39 -13.72 1.78 0.29
CA LEU A 39 -12.65 1.06 1.00
C LEU A 39 -11.27 1.66 0.73
N PHE A 40 -11.10 2.39 -0.38
CA PHE A 40 -9.82 2.94 -0.77
C PHE A 40 -9.62 4.34 -0.22
N PRO A 41 -8.36 4.80 -0.06
CA PRO A 41 -8.06 6.16 0.39
C PRO A 41 -8.47 7.19 -0.67
N THR A 42 -9.74 7.65 -0.63
CA THR A 42 -10.29 8.61 -1.61
C THR A 42 -9.59 9.97 -1.58
N GLY A 43 -8.91 10.31 -0.48
CA GLY A 43 -8.10 11.52 -0.35
C GLY A 43 -6.68 11.41 -0.89
N ALA A 44 -6.29 10.24 -1.41
CA ALA A 44 -4.94 10.02 -1.91
C ALA A 44 -4.73 10.74 -3.25
N THR A 45 -3.73 11.61 -3.30
CA THR A 45 -3.30 12.34 -4.49
C THR A 45 -2.00 11.78 -5.08
N VAL A 46 -1.32 10.89 -4.36
CA VAL A 46 -0.10 10.20 -4.78
C VAL A 46 -0.20 8.73 -4.38
N LEU A 47 0.28 7.86 -5.26
CA LEU A 47 0.45 6.43 -4.97
C LEU A 47 1.93 6.09 -4.82
N VAL A 48 2.19 5.07 -3.98
CA VAL A 48 3.54 4.55 -3.77
C VAL A 48 3.51 3.03 -3.83
N GLU A 49 4.37 2.45 -4.65
CA GLU A 49 4.43 1.02 -4.91
C GLU A 49 5.86 0.49 -4.86
N GLY A 50 6.02 -0.75 -4.43
CA GLY A 50 7.22 -1.53 -4.68
C GLY A 50 7.21 -2.12 -6.09
N SER A 51 8.39 -2.43 -6.62
CA SER A 51 8.52 -2.99 -7.98
C SER A 51 7.68 -4.25 -8.20
N THR A 52 7.54 -5.11 -7.19
CA THR A 52 6.73 -6.35 -7.32
C THR A 52 5.25 -6.05 -7.53
N THR A 53 4.68 -5.10 -6.77
CA THR A 53 3.29 -4.67 -6.92
C THR A 53 3.07 -4.04 -8.29
N TYR A 54 3.98 -3.16 -8.68
CA TYR A 54 3.95 -2.49 -9.98
C TYR A 54 4.02 -3.48 -11.15
N GLU A 55 5.01 -4.39 -11.15
CA GLU A 55 5.19 -5.40 -12.20
C GLU A 55 4.02 -6.39 -12.26
N TRP A 56 3.41 -6.71 -11.11
CA TRP A 56 2.18 -7.51 -11.06
C TRP A 56 1.06 -6.79 -11.84
N LEU A 57 0.84 -5.50 -11.56
CA LEU A 57 -0.19 -4.72 -12.24
C LEU A 57 0.07 -4.63 -13.75
N LEU A 58 1.31 -4.35 -14.15
CA LEU A 58 1.68 -4.28 -15.58
C LEU A 58 1.31 -5.57 -16.31
N ARG A 59 1.56 -6.73 -15.67
CA ARG A 59 1.31 -8.05 -16.25
C ARG A 59 -0.17 -8.39 -16.26
N GLU A 60 -0.84 -8.32 -15.09
CA GLU A 60 -2.22 -8.77 -14.93
C GLU A 60 -3.23 -7.90 -15.68
N LYS A 61 -2.91 -6.66 -15.87
CA LYS A 61 -3.77 -5.70 -16.58
C LYS A 61 -3.27 -5.37 -17.99
N GLU A 62 -2.19 -6.02 -18.43
CA GLU A 62 -1.60 -5.80 -19.77
C GLU A 62 -1.43 -4.30 -20.09
N VAL A 63 -0.99 -3.52 -19.07
CA VAL A 63 -1.03 -2.04 -19.12
C VAL A 63 -0.07 -1.46 -20.16
N LEU A 64 0.97 -2.19 -20.52
CA LEU A 64 1.91 -1.74 -21.56
C LEU A 64 1.31 -1.84 -22.97
N GLU A 65 0.42 -2.80 -23.20
CA GLU A 65 -0.33 -2.98 -24.43
C GLU A 65 -1.63 -2.15 -24.44
N HIS A 66 -2.18 -1.89 -23.24
CA HIS A 66 -3.43 -1.19 -22.99
C HIS A 66 -3.26 -0.07 -21.97
N PRO A 67 -2.58 1.05 -22.32
CA PRO A 67 -2.26 2.13 -21.37
C PRO A 67 -3.48 2.78 -20.72
N GLU A 68 -4.64 2.75 -21.37
CA GLU A 68 -5.90 3.25 -20.84
C GLU A 68 -6.31 2.55 -19.53
N ARG A 69 -5.92 1.30 -19.32
CA ARG A 69 -6.18 0.53 -18.10
C ARG A 69 -5.40 1.05 -16.89
N TRP A 70 -4.31 1.79 -17.12
CA TRP A 70 -3.59 2.46 -16.04
C TRP A 70 -4.48 3.46 -15.32
N GLN A 71 -5.21 4.26 -16.07
CA GLN A 71 -6.08 5.30 -15.50
C GLN A 71 -7.28 4.72 -14.74
N GLU A 72 -7.75 3.53 -15.08
CA GLU A 72 -8.82 2.85 -14.34
C GLU A 72 -8.42 2.57 -12.88
N PHE A 73 -7.14 2.27 -12.61
CA PHE A 73 -6.65 1.96 -11.27
C PHE A 73 -5.98 3.14 -10.57
N HIS A 74 -5.17 3.90 -11.31
CA HIS A 74 -4.33 4.95 -10.74
C HIS A 74 -4.88 6.35 -11.00
N GLY A 75 -5.75 6.54 -12.01
CA GLY A 75 -6.15 7.86 -12.48
C GLY A 75 -4.94 8.65 -12.97
N ASP A 76 -4.99 9.97 -12.84
CA ASP A 76 -3.89 10.88 -13.18
C ASP A 76 -2.90 11.08 -12.02
N ARG A 77 -2.96 10.24 -10.97
CA ARG A 77 -2.13 10.41 -9.77
C ARG A 77 -0.68 10.04 -10.06
N PRO A 78 0.29 10.90 -9.69
CA PRO A 78 1.69 10.52 -9.68
C PRO A 78 1.90 9.23 -8.88
N THR A 79 2.61 8.27 -9.47
CA THR A 79 2.91 6.99 -8.83
C THR A 79 4.41 6.83 -8.68
N PHE A 80 4.89 6.77 -7.43
CA PHE A 80 6.30 6.51 -7.11
C PHE A 80 6.54 5.02 -6.97
N VAL A 81 7.41 4.47 -7.81
CA VAL A 81 7.75 3.05 -7.81
C VAL A 81 9.16 2.85 -7.28
N PHE A 82 9.28 2.23 -6.10
CA PHE A 82 10.57 1.92 -5.49
C PHE A 82 11.18 0.69 -6.14
N SER A 83 12.30 0.89 -6.85
CA SER A 83 13.01 -0.18 -7.56
C SER A 83 14.50 0.12 -7.70
N SER A 84 15.34 -0.91 -7.60
CA SER A 84 16.76 -0.84 -7.98
C SER A 84 16.98 -1.01 -9.49
N ARG A 85 15.94 -1.44 -10.20
CA ARG A 85 15.94 -1.70 -11.65
C ARG A 85 15.23 -0.57 -12.39
N ASP A 86 15.55 -0.39 -13.66
CA ASP A 86 14.72 0.38 -14.57
C ASP A 86 13.48 -0.45 -14.91
N LEU A 87 12.33 0.17 -14.90
CA LEU A 87 11.04 -0.47 -15.17
C LEU A 87 10.36 0.22 -16.35
N PRO A 88 9.63 -0.51 -17.20
CA PRO A 88 8.85 0.09 -18.27
C PRO A 88 7.74 0.99 -17.67
N VAL A 89 7.44 2.06 -18.38
CA VAL A 89 6.39 3.02 -17.98
C VAL A 89 5.30 3.00 -19.04
N PRO A 90 4.02 2.83 -18.67
CA PRO A 90 2.90 2.91 -19.61
C PRO A 90 2.81 4.29 -20.25
N ASP A 91 2.42 4.35 -21.51
CA ASP A 91 2.27 5.61 -22.22
C ASP A 91 1.25 6.52 -21.53
N GLY A 92 1.64 7.77 -21.29
CA GLY A 92 0.80 8.78 -20.65
C GLY A 92 0.66 8.68 -19.13
N ALA A 93 1.29 7.68 -18.47
CA ALA A 93 1.26 7.53 -17.01
C ALA A 93 2.34 8.40 -16.33
N ASP A 94 1.99 9.08 -15.23
CA ASP A 94 2.98 9.78 -14.36
C ASP A 94 3.60 8.78 -13.37
N VAL A 95 4.46 7.89 -13.89
CA VAL A 95 5.21 6.93 -13.09
C VAL A 95 6.63 7.41 -12.89
N ARG A 96 7.06 7.46 -11.64
CA ARG A 96 8.38 7.93 -11.21
C ARG A 96 9.13 6.79 -10.53
N VAL A 97 9.99 6.11 -11.28
CA VAL A 97 10.85 5.06 -10.70
C VAL A 97 11.93 5.72 -9.84
N VAL A 98 11.94 5.39 -8.54
CA VAL A 98 12.83 5.97 -7.54
C VAL A 98 13.70 4.91 -6.89
N ARG A 99 14.90 5.32 -6.46
CA ARG A 99 15.90 4.45 -5.84
C ARG A 99 16.29 4.97 -4.47
N GLY A 100 16.73 4.08 -3.62
CA GLY A 100 17.19 4.40 -2.26
C GLY A 100 16.13 4.20 -1.18
N PRO A 101 16.48 4.51 0.06
CA PRO A 101 15.58 4.34 1.20
C PRO A 101 14.41 5.33 1.15
N VAL A 102 13.30 4.96 1.77
CA VAL A 102 12.09 5.80 1.87
C VAL A 102 12.41 7.19 2.40
N ALA A 103 13.27 7.30 3.40
CA ALA A 103 13.62 8.59 4.03
C ALA A 103 14.18 9.62 3.03
N ASP A 104 14.93 9.17 2.02
CA ASP A 104 15.54 10.05 1.02
C ASP A 104 14.53 10.48 -0.07
N VAL A 105 13.55 9.63 -0.36
CA VAL A 105 12.53 9.86 -1.39
C VAL A 105 11.30 10.58 -0.84
N LEU A 106 11.02 10.42 0.46
CA LEU A 106 9.84 10.96 1.14
C LEU A 106 9.59 12.46 0.88
N PRO A 107 10.60 13.35 0.87
CA PRO A 107 10.37 14.76 0.54
C PRO A 107 9.77 14.98 -0.86
N GLN A 108 10.16 14.16 -1.85
CA GLN A 108 9.64 14.25 -3.22
C GLN A 108 8.19 13.73 -3.27
N VAL A 109 7.89 12.63 -2.57
CA VAL A 109 6.54 12.08 -2.45
C VAL A 109 5.61 13.09 -1.80
N ARG A 110 6.03 13.70 -0.68
CA ARG A 110 5.27 14.73 0.04
C ARG A 110 5.05 15.99 -0.82
N ALA A 111 6.05 16.43 -1.56
CA ALA A 111 5.93 17.58 -2.46
C ALA A 111 4.92 17.32 -3.59
N ALA A 112 4.90 16.11 -4.13
CA ALA A 112 3.92 15.72 -5.15
C ALA A 112 2.49 15.60 -4.57
N ALA A 113 2.34 15.14 -3.32
CA ALA A 113 1.05 14.99 -2.67
C ALA A 113 0.42 16.34 -2.26
N GLY A 114 1.22 17.37 -1.99
CA GLY A 114 0.73 18.65 -1.47
C GLY A 114 0.00 18.46 -0.14
N ASP A 115 -1.26 18.82 -0.09
CA ASP A 115 -2.13 18.63 1.09
C ASP A 115 -2.91 17.30 1.06
N GLY A 116 -2.85 16.55 -0.04
CA GLY A 116 -3.51 15.26 -0.18
C GLY A 116 -2.79 14.11 0.53
N ASP A 117 -3.49 13.00 0.70
CA ASP A 117 -2.94 11.79 1.30
C ASP A 117 -2.00 11.06 0.32
N VAL A 118 -1.06 10.29 0.85
CA VAL A 118 -0.20 9.36 0.12
C VAL A 118 -0.70 7.95 0.39
N TRP A 119 -1.03 7.21 -0.66
CA TRP A 119 -1.43 5.82 -0.54
C TRP A 119 -0.25 4.89 -0.85
N VAL A 120 0.24 4.20 0.16
CA VAL A 120 1.15 3.06 -0.01
C VAL A 120 0.29 1.86 -0.39
N VAL A 121 0.31 1.51 -1.67
CA VAL A 121 -0.51 0.40 -2.24
C VAL A 121 0.08 -0.95 -1.81
N GLY A 122 1.41 -1.04 -1.82
CA GLY A 122 2.15 -2.25 -1.46
C GLY A 122 3.60 -2.23 -1.98
N GLY A 123 4.46 -3.22 -1.66
CA GLY A 123 4.27 -4.36 -0.75
C GLY A 123 4.51 -4.03 0.72
N GLY A 124 4.32 -5.06 1.53
CA GLY A 124 4.42 -4.93 2.98
C GLY A 124 5.78 -4.48 3.49
N ASP A 125 6.89 -4.87 2.83
CA ASP A 125 8.23 -4.38 3.19
C ASP A 125 8.36 -2.87 2.93
N LEU A 126 7.79 -2.35 1.84
CA LEU A 126 7.80 -0.92 1.56
C LEU A 126 7.00 -0.15 2.61
N ALA A 127 5.80 -0.63 2.97
CA ALA A 127 5.00 -0.04 4.05
C ALA A 127 5.76 -0.05 5.39
N ALA A 128 6.50 -1.12 5.68
CA ALA A 128 7.36 -1.22 6.85
C ALA A 128 8.50 -0.18 6.83
N GLN A 129 9.09 0.11 5.67
CA GLN A 129 10.09 1.17 5.53
C GLN A 129 9.50 2.57 5.79
N PHE A 130 8.25 2.84 5.36
CA PHE A 130 7.55 4.08 5.74
C PHE A 130 7.32 4.17 7.25
N LEU A 131 6.99 3.05 7.90
CA LEU A 131 6.85 2.98 9.36
C LEU A 131 8.18 3.27 10.07
N GLU A 132 9.28 2.67 9.61
CA GLU A 132 10.63 2.88 10.14
C GLU A 132 11.12 4.32 9.96
N ALA A 133 10.76 4.94 8.84
CA ALA A 133 11.02 6.36 8.58
C ALA A 133 10.14 7.31 9.42
N GLY A 134 9.24 6.79 10.25
CA GLY A 134 8.30 7.59 11.04
C GLY A 134 7.28 8.36 10.18
N ALA A 135 7.03 7.88 8.97
CA ALA A 135 6.20 8.57 7.99
C ALA A 135 4.82 7.93 7.79
N LEU A 136 4.60 6.70 8.27
CA LEU A 136 3.32 6.01 8.16
C LEU A 136 2.35 6.48 9.25
N ASP A 137 1.18 6.95 8.86
CA ASP A 137 0.16 7.50 9.76
C ASP A 137 -0.97 6.50 10.03
N GLU A 138 -1.29 5.65 9.06
CA GLU A 138 -2.44 4.74 9.14
C GLU A 138 -2.16 3.42 8.44
N VAL A 139 -2.67 2.34 9.02
CA VAL A 139 -2.73 1.00 8.41
C VAL A 139 -4.19 0.60 8.31
N ALA A 140 -4.66 0.41 7.10
CA ALA A 140 -6.03 0.05 6.78
C ALA A 140 -6.06 -1.29 6.04
N LEU A 141 -6.77 -2.27 6.59
CA LEU A 141 -6.73 -3.66 6.15
C LEU A 141 -8.12 -4.14 5.77
N SER A 142 -8.24 -4.75 4.60
CA SER A 142 -9.38 -5.56 4.21
C SER A 142 -9.01 -7.04 4.39
N VAL A 143 -9.38 -7.63 5.53
CA VAL A 143 -9.05 -9.01 5.86
C VAL A 143 -10.04 -9.94 5.18
N ALA A 144 -9.57 -10.72 4.21
CA ALA A 144 -10.35 -11.72 3.48
C ALA A 144 -10.51 -13.01 4.32
N PRO A 145 -11.61 -13.78 4.15
CA PRO A 145 -11.84 -15.05 4.85
C PRO A 145 -11.00 -16.19 4.25
N VAL A 146 -9.69 -15.98 4.12
CA VAL A 146 -8.73 -16.90 3.50
C VAL A 146 -7.49 -17.00 4.38
N SER A 147 -6.91 -18.21 4.49
CA SER A 147 -5.59 -18.45 5.08
C SER A 147 -4.67 -19.02 4.02
N LEU A 148 -3.49 -18.43 3.82
CA LEU A 148 -2.56 -18.81 2.77
C LEU A 148 -1.43 -19.73 3.27
N GLY A 149 -1.10 -19.65 4.55
CA GLY A 149 -0.03 -20.45 5.16
C GLY A 149 1.39 -19.98 4.84
N ALA A 150 1.59 -19.36 3.67
CA ALA A 150 2.86 -18.79 3.22
C ALA A 150 2.58 -17.69 2.18
N GLY A 151 3.58 -16.83 1.93
CA GLY A 151 3.46 -15.78 0.93
C GLY A 151 4.18 -14.48 1.30
N ALA A 152 3.78 -13.39 0.66
CA ALA A 152 4.29 -12.06 0.97
C ALA A 152 3.64 -11.52 2.26
N ALA A 153 4.45 -11.30 3.29
CA ALA A 153 3.95 -10.85 4.58
C ALA A 153 3.38 -9.42 4.52
N LEU A 154 2.27 -9.20 5.23
CA LEU A 154 1.58 -7.92 5.35
C LEU A 154 2.50 -6.79 5.85
N LEU A 155 3.18 -7.03 6.95
CA LEU A 155 4.16 -6.10 7.55
C LEU A 155 5.30 -6.93 8.16
N PRO A 156 6.41 -7.16 7.42
CA PRO A 156 7.49 -8.04 7.85
C PRO A 156 8.40 -7.35 8.88
N ARG A 157 7.83 -6.74 9.88
CA ARG A 157 8.51 -6.07 11.01
C ARG A 157 7.77 -6.35 12.30
N ARG A 158 8.51 -6.38 13.41
CA ARG A 158 7.88 -6.45 14.72
C ARG A 158 7.28 -5.09 15.08
N ILE A 159 5.96 -5.05 15.24
CA ILE A 159 5.22 -3.89 15.69
C ILE A 159 4.47 -4.30 16.96
N THR A 160 4.62 -3.53 18.03
CA THR A 160 3.93 -3.78 19.30
C THR A 160 2.63 -2.96 19.40
N SER A 161 1.75 -3.30 20.33
CA SER A 161 0.48 -2.61 20.56
C SER A 161 0.64 -1.14 20.97
N GLU A 162 1.83 -0.72 21.37
CA GLU A 162 2.13 0.69 21.66
C GLU A 162 2.20 1.55 20.40
N ARG A 163 2.47 0.92 19.26
CA ARG A 163 2.63 1.58 17.96
C ARG A 163 1.35 1.59 17.12
N LEU A 164 0.34 0.79 17.46
CA LEU A 164 -0.91 0.71 16.72
C LEU A 164 -2.10 0.92 17.65
N ARG A 165 -3.02 1.80 17.25
CA ARG A 165 -4.28 2.05 17.93
C ARG A 165 -5.43 1.74 16.98
N LEU A 166 -6.29 0.80 17.36
CA LEU A 166 -7.51 0.50 16.61
C LEU A 166 -8.41 1.74 16.53
N VAL A 167 -8.76 2.15 15.32
CA VAL A 167 -9.67 3.27 15.03
C VAL A 167 -11.06 2.75 14.71
N SER A 168 -11.14 1.75 13.84
CA SER A 168 -12.40 1.13 13.47
C SER A 168 -12.23 -0.34 13.11
N ALA A 169 -13.32 -1.10 13.31
CA ALA A 169 -13.47 -2.48 12.86
C ALA A 169 -14.90 -2.64 12.36
N THR A 170 -15.06 -2.93 11.07
CA THR A 170 -16.37 -3.05 10.42
C THR A 170 -16.40 -4.25 9.50
N ALA A 171 -17.57 -4.84 9.29
CA ALA A 171 -17.76 -5.85 8.26
C ALA A 171 -18.12 -5.17 6.94
N PHE A 172 -17.58 -5.68 5.85
CA PHE A 172 -17.84 -5.21 4.51
C PHE A 172 -17.94 -6.42 3.56
N GLY A 173 -19.12 -6.78 3.12
CA GLY A 173 -19.32 -8.05 2.43
C GLY A 173 -18.77 -9.21 3.26
N GLN A 174 -17.86 -9.97 2.68
CA GLN A 174 -17.15 -11.06 3.36
C GLN A 174 -15.82 -10.62 4.03
N PHE A 175 -15.47 -9.32 3.97
CA PHE A 175 -14.24 -8.81 4.53
C PHE A 175 -14.44 -8.18 5.91
N ALA A 176 -13.42 -8.31 6.77
CA ALA A 176 -13.30 -7.49 7.96
C ALA A 176 -12.40 -6.27 7.64
N ARG A 177 -12.97 -5.08 7.68
CA ARG A 177 -12.22 -3.83 7.49
C ARG A 177 -11.70 -3.34 8.84
N LEU A 178 -10.38 -3.29 8.99
CA LEU A 178 -9.68 -2.83 10.19
C LEU A 178 -8.87 -1.58 9.85
N VAL A 179 -8.99 -0.55 10.65
CA VAL A 179 -8.19 0.67 10.53
C VAL A 179 -7.44 0.93 11.82
N TYR A 180 -6.13 1.08 11.72
CA TYR A 180 -5.25 1.40 12.83
C TYR A 180 -4.54 2.73 12.58
N ALA A 181 -4.56 3.64 13.54
CA ALA A 181 -3.64 4.76 13.58
C ALA A 181 -2.25 4.28 14.04
N VAL A 182 -1.22 4.76 13.37
CA VAL A 182 0.17 4.55 13.79
C VAL A 182 0.53 5.60 14.83
N VAL A 183 0.95 5.14 16.01
CA VAL A 183 1.41 6.02 17.08
C VAL A 183 2.88 6.36 16.82
N PRO A 184 3.25 7.66 16.74
CA PRO A 184 4.65 8.06 16.61
C PRO A 184 5.50 7.51 17.75
N THR A 185 6.73 7.16 17.45
CA THR A 185 7.68 6.84 18.52
C THR A 185 8.04 8.15 19.22
N GLU A 186 7.74 8.28 20.51
CA GLU A 186 8.29 9.39 21.27
C GLU A 186 9.81 9.29 21.24
N VAL A 187 10.45 10.32 20.71
CA VAL A 187 11.91 10.42 20.81
C VAL A 187 12.21 10.61 22.29
N TYR A 188 12.70 9.56 22.96
CA TYR A 188 13.20 9.69 24.33
C TYR A 188 14.32 10.72 24.32
N VAL A 189 14.01 11.92 24.81
CA VAL A 189 15.03 12.95 25.11
C VAL A 189 15.45 12.68 26.56
N PRO A 190 16.68 12.20 26.82
CA PRO A 190 17.14 12.02 28.19
C PRO A 190 17.07 13.37 28.92
N PRO A 191 16.66 13.38 30.19
CA PRO A 191 16.67 14.60 30.98
C PRO A 191 18.10 15.17 31.06
N PRO A 192 18.23 16.52 31.16
CA PRO A 192 19.53 17.18 31.20
C PRO A 192 20.37 16.79 32.43
#